data_aa17b83a6a5ede3f123b7b37682dcbe7
#
_entry.id   aa17b83a6a5ede3f123b7b37682dcbe7
#
_cell.length_a   1.000
_cell.length_b   1.000
_cell.length_c   1.000
_cell.angle_alpha   90.00
_cell.angle_beta   90.00
_cell.angle_gamma   90.00
#
_symmetry.space_group_name_H-M   'P 1'
#
loop_
_entity.id
_entity.type
_entity.pdbx_description
1 polymer ?
#
loop_
_entity_poly.entity_id
_entity_poly.type
_entity_poly.pdbx_seq_one_letter_code
_entity_poly.pdbx_strand_id
1 'polypeptide(L)'
;MNASISVVCYKSKTLSNGESPLMLQITKDKKRKYQSLGISVNPKHWNFLKGEPKPKCPNRDYILKIILAKKEELQRKILEFNSRQREYSVYSLLRETERAQHMTVGEFYLALIDEFERNGKLGNRRAYKGSYNSLNSFTGDNLDICFEDITQGWLLNYESWLRAKGNKETTISIQFRTLRSVYNKAIKRKCVGKEYYPFEDFHINKFNVHTDKRAISKNDVLKIISADLTGKSEYVKFSRDIFVFSYLCGGINFCDVASLTKENILNGRLSYVRQKTGKQINLCLTKNASAIIDKYYKGGKVFLFPILDITRHITATQKENRLHKVLGQVDKSLKIIAQIAKVDVNLTTYVARHSYATVLKRSGVPTSIICESLGHSSERVTQIYLDSFENEQIDEAMKNLL
;
A
#
# COMPACT_ATOMS: atom_id res chain seq x y z
N MET A 1 -27.33 -18.89 24.12
CA MET A 1 -28.51 -19.39 23.32
C MET A 1 -28.25 -19.10 21.84
N ASN A 2 -28.68 -20.01 20.96
CA ASN A 2 -28.61 -19.77 19.50
C ASN A 2 -29.65 -18.72 19.07
N ALA A 3 -29.34 -17.94 18.01
CA ALA A 3 -30.31 -17.03 17.46
C ALA A 3 -31.43 -17.82 16.75
N SER A 4 -32.67 -17.35 16.85
CA SER A 4 -33.82 -17.86 16.11
C SER A 4 -34.13 -16.96 14.92
N ILE A 5 -34.50 -17.56 13.79
CA ILE A 5 -34.83 -16.86 12.53
C ILE A 5 -36.25 -17.23 12.12
N SER A 6 -37.12 -16.24 11.98
CA SER A 6 -38.48 -16.39 11.48
C SER A 6 -38.79 -15.37 10.38
N VAL A 7 -39.82 -15.62 9.59
CA VAL A 7 -40.29 -14.70 8.55
C VAL A 7 -41.60 -14.07 8.97
N VAL A 8 -41.66 -12.75 8.82
CA VAL A 8 -42.83 -11.95 9.22
C VAL A 8 -43.31 -11.10 8.05
N CYS A 9 -44.60 -11.19 7.75
CA CYS A 9 -45.27 -10.22 6.90
C CYS A 9 -45.61 -8.97 7.75
N TYR A 10 -45.00 -7.82 7.41
CA TYR A 10 -45.00 -6.61 8.25
C TYR A 10 -46.26 -5.77 8.02
N LYS A 11 -47.36 -6.13 8.69
CA LYS A 11 -48.69 -5.51 8.51
C LYS A 11 -48.75 -4.02 8.78
N SER A 12 -47.88 -3.50 9.66
CA SER A 12 -47.87 -2.09 10.01
C SER A 12 -47.37 -1.17 8.89
N LYS A 13 -46.87 -1.74 7.79
CA LYS A 13 -46.41 -1.00 6.60
C LYS A 13 -47.09 -1.61 5.36
N THR A 14 -48.00 -0.87 4.76
CA THR A 14 -48.63 -1.23 3.48
C THR A 14 -48.01 -0.36 2.38
N LEU A 15 -47.60 -1.01 1.29
CA LEU A 15 -47.05 -0.36 0.11
C LEU A 15 -48.20 0.17 -0.77
N SER A 16 -47.87 1.04 -1.75
CA SER A 16 -48.84 1.63 -2.67
C SER A 16 -49.66 0.59 -3.48
N ASN A 17 -49.10 -0.61 -3.65
CA ASN A 17 -49.76 -1.74 -4.33
C ASN A 17 -50.64 -2.58 -3.38
N GLY A 18 -50.86 -2.18 -2.14
CA GLY A 18 -51.67 -2.93 -1.16
C GLY A 18 -50.98 -4.15 -0.53
N GLU A 19 -49.69 -4.34 -0.81
CA GLU A 19 -48.91 -5.44 -0.25
C GLU A 19 -48.15 -5.00 1.02
N SER A 20 -47.73 -5.94 1.85
CA SER A 20 -46.90 -5.71 3.02
C SER A 20 -45.51 -6.35 2.79
N PRO A 21 -44.41 -5.67 3.18
CA PRO A 21 -43.08 -6.20 3.02
C PRO A 21 -42.84 -7.44 3.88
N LEU A 22 -42.10 -8.39 3.32
CA LEU A 22 -41.62 -9.56 4.08
C LEU A 22 -40.28 -9.24 4.73
N MET A 23 -40.19 -9.56 6.02
CA MET A 23 -39.01 -9.32 6.84
C MET A 23 -38.53 -10.61 7.47
N LEU A 24 -37.21 -10.84 7.53
CA LEU A 24 -36.61 -11.79 8.46
C LEU A 24 -36.55 -11.17 9.85
N GLN A 25 -37.13 -11.86 10.81
CA GLN A 25 -37.01 -11.53 12.22
C GLN A 25 -35.96 -12.41 12.84
N ILE A 26 -34.92 -11.80 13.39
CA ILE A 26 -33.82 -12.49 14.08
C ILE A 26 -33.91 -12.13 15.56
N THR A 27 -33.96 -13.14 16.42
CA THR A 27 -34.07 -12.97 17.87
C THR A 27 -32.95 -13.72 18.58
N LYS A 28 -32.21 -13.03 19.45
CA LYS A 28 -31.19 -13.62 20.34
C LYS A 28 -31.11 -12.79 21.63
N ASP A 29 -31.02 -13.47 22.77
CA ASP A 29 -30.86 -12.87 24.09
C ASP A 29 -31.90 -11.75 24.37
N LYS A 30 -33.16 -12.04 24.06
CA LYS A 30 -34.32 -11.12 24.18
C LYS A 30 -34.24 -9.87 23.27
N LYS A 31 -33.20 -9.74 22.45
CA LYS A 31 -33.09 -8.64 21.44
C LYS A 31 -33.60 -9.14 20.11
N ARG A 32 -34.39 -8.27 19.43
CA ARG A 32 -35.04 -8.56 18.14
C ARG A 32 -34.62 -7.54 17.09
N LYS A 33 -34.34 -8.00 15.88
CA LYS A 33 -34.09 -7.15 14.69
C LYS A 33 -34.78 -7.72 13.47
N TYR A 34 -35.08 -6.83 12.54
CA TYR A 34 -35.72 -7.17 11.27
C TYR A 34 -34.81 -6.82 10.11
N GLN A 35 -34.73 -7.72 9.14
CA GLN A 35 -34.04 -7.50 7.87
C GLN A 35 -35.04 -7.65 6.73
N SER A 36 -35.08 -6.72 5.77
CA SER A 36 -35.96 -6.81 4.61
C SER A 36 -35.53 -7.96 3.69
N LEU A 37 -36.51 -8.69 3.17
CA LEU A 37 -36.28 -9.68 2.12
C LEU A 37 -36.30 -9.09 0.70
N GLY A 38 -36.60 -7.78 0.57
CA GLY A 38 -36.71 -7.11 -0.71
C GLY A 38 -37.97 -7.47 -1.52
N ILE A 39 -38.89 -8.22 -0.91
CA ILE A 39 -40.15 -8.67 -1.54
C ILE A 39 -41.36 -8.37 -0.65
N SER A 40 -42.51 -8.28 -1.23
CA SER A 40 -43.77 -8.00 -0.55
C SER A 40 -44.84 -9.02 -0.94
N VAL A 41 -45.87 -9.18 -0.11
CA VAL A 41 -46.99 -10.07 -0.33
C VAL A 41 -48.26 -9.43 0.18
N ASN A 42 -49.39 -9.67 -0.50
CA ASN A 42 -50.70 -9.27 0.06
C ASN A 42 -50.98 -10.07 1.33
N PRO A 43 -51.29 -9.44 2.48
CA PRO A 43 -51.53 -10.12 3.76
C PRO A 43 -52.59 -11.22 3.69
N LYS A 44 -53.55 -11.15 2.75
CA LYS A 44 -54.56 -12.18 2.51
C LYS A 44 -53.94 -13.50 2.06
N HIS A 45 -52.81 -13.46 1.35
CA HIS A 45 -52.09 -14.61 0.86
C HIS A 45 -50.98 -15.12 1.78
N TRP A 46 -50.84 -14.53 2.98
CA TRP A 46 -49.85 -14.93 3.97
C TRP A 46 -50.43 -15.79 5.11
N ASN A 47 -49.76 -16.85 5.46
CA ASN A 47 -50.07 -17.65 6.64
C ASN A 47 -49.23 -17.16 7.82
N PHE A 48 -49.83 -16.40 8.71
CA PHE A 48 -49.20 -15.79 9.85
C PHE A 48 -48.73 -16.79 10.94
N LEU A 49 -49.36 -17.98 11.02
CA LEU A 49 -48.98 -19.02 11.96
C LEU A 49 -47.72 -19.77 11.52
N LYS A 50 -47.66 -20.10 10.22
CA LYS A 50 -46.52 -20.83 9.66
C LYS A 50 -45.38 -19.90 9.18
N GLY A 51 -45.62 -18.61 9.00
CA GLY A 51 -44.66 -17.67 8.42
C GLY A 51 -44.31 -17.97 6.95
N GLU A 52 -45.31 -18.37 6.15
CA GLU A 52 -45.17 -18.84 4.78
C GLU A 52 -46.33 -18.33 3.87
N PRO A 53 -46.09 -18.19 2.54
CA PRO A 53 -47.16 -17.88 1.61
C PRO A 53 -48.16 -19.04 1.55
N LYS A 54 -49.47 -18.71 1.49
CA LYS A 54 -50.55 -19.69 1.32
C LYS A 54 -50.45 -20.40 -0.06
N PRO A 55 -51.08 -21.60 -0.24
CA PRO A 55 -51.01 -22.32 -1.51
C PRO A 55 -51.46 -21.53 -2.74
N LYS A 56 -52.45 -20.66 -2.57
CA LYS A 56 -53.02 -19.79 -3.63
C LYS A 56 -52.29 -18.44 -3.75
N CYS A 57 -51.10 -18.27 -3.15
CA CYS A 57 -50.32 -17.03 -3.24
C CYS A 57 -49.69 -16.91 -4.63
N PRO A 58 -49.85 -15.79 -5.34
CA PRO A 58 -49.08 -15.53 -6.56
C PRO A 58 -47.57 -15.63 -6.31
N ASN A 59 -46.84 -16.20 -7.27
CA ASN A 59 -45.37 -16.38 -7.19
C ASN A 59 -44.88 -17.13 -5.94
N ARG A 60 -45.69 -18.01 -5.37
CA ARG A 60 -45.42 -18.73 -4.13
C ARG A 60 -44.01 -19.37 -4.10
N ASP A 61 -43.68 -20.10 -5.18
CA ASP A 61 -42.41 -20.84 -5.24
C ASP A 61 -41.20 -19.92 -5.32
N TYR A 62 -41.33 -18.80 -5.97
CA TYR A 62 -40.27 -17.76 -6.02
C TYR A 62 -40.05 -17.13 -4.63
N ILE A 63 -41.15 -16.80 -3.95
CA ILE A 63 -41.10 -16.26 -2.56
C ILE A 63 -40.44 -17.26 -1.62
N LEU A 64 -40.83 -18.55 -1.71
CA LEU A 64 -40.24 -19.61 -0.89
C LEU A 64 -38.77 -19.79 -1.15
N LYS A 65 -38.29 -19.73 -2.39
CA LYS A 65 -36.89 -19.80 -2.75
C LYS A 65 -36.07 -18.65 -2.11
N ILE A 66 -36.59 -17.42 -2.17
CA ILE A 66 -35.90 -16.24 -1.56
C ILE A 66 -35.85 -16.42 -0.04
N ILE A 67 -36.98 -16.84 0.59
CA ILE A 67 -37.03 -17.06 2.03
C ILE A 67 -35.99 -18.11 2.46
N LEU A 68 -35.95 -19.24 1.73
CA LEU A 68 -35.04 -20.35 2.02
C LEU A 68 -33.59 -19.91 1.90
N ALA A 69 -33.21 -19.29 0.79
CA ALA A 69 -31.86 -18.81 0.53
C ALA A 69 -31.36 -17.85 1.62
N LYS A 70 -32.23 -16.91 2.05
CA LYS A 70 -31.88 -15.96 3.11
C LYS A 70 -31.81 -16.58 4.51
N LYS A 71 -32.66 -17.55 4.80
CA LYS A 71 -32.58 -18.34 6.04
C LYS A 71 -31.28 -19.16 6.09
N GLU A 72 -30.94 -19.86 5.03
CA GLU A 72 -29.70 -20.66 4.92
C GLU A 72 -28.45 -19.80 5.08
N GLU A 73 -28.42 -18.62 4.45
CA GLU A 73 -27.32 -17.67 4.60
C GLU A 73 -27.07 -17.31 6.07
N LEU A 74 -28.13 -16.95 6.80
CA LEU A 74 -28.03 -16.59 8.22
C LEU A 74 -27.71 -17.79 9.09
N GLN A 75 -28.28 -18.96 8.82
CA GLN A 75 -27.99 -20.19 9.55
C GLN A 75 -26.51 -20.58 9.40
N ARG A 76 -25.98 -20.51 8.19
CA ARG A 76 -24.54 -20.76 7.94
C ARG A 76 -23.66 -19.84 8.76
N LYS A 77 -23.99 -18.53 8.87
CA LYS A 77 -23.27 -17.59 9.71
C LYS A 77 -23.33 -17.93 11.20
N ILE A 78 -24.52 -18.31 11.67
CA ILE A 78 -24.70 -18.75 13.07
C ILE A 78 -23.81 -19.95 13.35
N LEU A 79 -23.78 -20.94 12.44
CA LEU A 79 -22.92 -22.12 12.57
C LEU A 79 -21.43 -21.75 12.55
N GLU A 80 -21.01 -20.79 11.71
CA GLU A 80 -19.64 -20.31 11.66
C GLU A 80 -19.22 -19.62 12.97
N PHE A 81 -20.06 -18.77 13.55
CA PHE A 81 -19.79 -18.18 14.87
C PHE A 81 -19.70 -19.24 15.97
N ASN A 82 -20.62 -20.20 15.97
CA ASN A 82 -20.63 -21.28 16.95
C ASN A 82 -19.40 -22.21 16.84
N SER A 83 -19.01 -22.57 15.61
CA SER A 83 -17.84 -23.43 15.36
C SER A 83 -16.53 -22.78 15.82
N ARG A 84 -16.46 -21.45 15.76
CA ARG A 84 -15.30 -20.67 16.23
C ARG A 84 -15.40 -20.28 17.70
N GLN A 85 -16.41 -20.76 18.43
CA GLN A 85 -16.69 -20.40 19.82
C GLN A 85 -16.72 -18.88 20.06
N ARG A 86 -17.17 -18.12 19.04
CA ARG A 86 -17.18 -16.67 19.07
C ARG A 86 -18.56 -16.16 19.47
N GLU A 87 -18.61 -15.36 20.53
CA GLU A 87 -19.85 -14.68 20.89
C GLU A 87 -20.32 -13.72 19.80
N TYR A 88 -21.60 -13.72 19.50
CA TYR A 88 -22.21 -12.83 18.51
C TYR A 88 -23.52 -12.24 19.02
N SER A 89 -23.83 -11.07 18.58
CA SER A 89 -25.09 -10.38 18.82
C SER A 89 -25.96 -10.36 17.54
N VAL A 90 -27.26 -10.07 17.68
CA VAL A 90 -28.14 -9.86 16.52
C VAL A 90 -27.59 -8.77 15.59
N TYR A 91 -26.96 -7.75 16.17
CA TYR A 91 -26.34 -6.67 15.40
C TYR A 91 -25.11 -7.12 14.61
N SER A 92 -24.26 -7.99 15.17
CA SER A 92 -23.09 -8.49 14.44
C SER A 92 -23.48 -9.43 13.31
N LEU A 93 -24.53 -10.24 13.48
CA LEU A 93 -25.06 -11.08 12.41
C LEU A 93 -25.57 -10.27 11.21
N LEU A 94 -26.19 -9.12 11.45
CA LEU A 94 -26.74 -8.24 10.41
C LEU A 94 -25.69 -7.28 9.83
N ARG A 95 -24.81 -6.73 10.68
CA ARG A 95 -23.86 -5.68 10.31
C ARG A 95 -22.79 -6.14 9.32
N GLU A 96 -22.37 -7.40 9.38
CA GLU A 96 -21.43 -7.98 8.41
C GLU A 96 -22.06 -8.24 7.05
N THR A 97 -23.41 -8.34 6.97
CA THR A 97 -24.12 -8.67 5.75
C THR A 97 -24.48 -7.43 4.91
N GLU A 98 -24.91 -6.35 5.54
CA GLU A 98 -25.48 -5.21 4.81
C GLU A 98 -24.43 -4.19 4.35
N ARG A 99 -23.34 -3.99 5.10
CA ARG A 99 -22.30 -3.00 4.74
C ARG A 99 -21.21 -3.52 3.83
N ALA A 100 -20.86 -4.80 3.93
CA ALA A 100 -19.80 -5.38 3.13
C ALA A 100 -20.26 -5.82 1.73
N GLN A 101 -21.52 -6.25 1.58
CA GLN A 101 -22.05 -6.81 0.32
C GLN A 101 -22.43 -5.75 -0.74
N HIS A 102 -22.40 -4.46 -0.42
CA HIS A 102 -22.83 -3.40 -1.34
C HIS A 102 -21.84 -2.25 -1.49
N MET A 103 -20.58 -2.43 -1.06
CA MET A 103 -19.57 -1.40 -1.31
C MET A 103 -19.11 -1.46 -2.75
N THR A 104 -19.21 -0.35 -3.45
CA THR A 104 -18.62 -0.20 -4.78
C THR A 104 -17.09 -0.20 -4.70
N VAL A 105 -16.44 -0.41 -5.82
CA VAL A 105 -14.97 -0.36 -5.92
C VAL A 105 -14.44 0.98 -5.43
N GLY A 106 -15.10 2.09 -5.82
CA GLY A 106 -14.72 3.43 -5.40
C GLY A 106 -14.82 3.63 -3.89
N GLU A 107 -15.95 3.28 -3.29
CA GLU A 107 -16.15 3.38 -1.82
C GLU A 107 -15.13 2.55 -1.04
N PHE A 108 -14.84 1.33 -1.52
CA PHE A 108 -13.87 0.45 -0.89
C PHE A 108 -12.44 1.01 -0.95
N TYR A 109 -12.05 1.60 -2.10
CA TYR A 109 -10.77 2.30 -2.23
C TYR A 109 -10.66 3.47 -1.25
N LEU A 110 -11.69 4.31 -1.17
CA LEU A 110 -11.71 5.48 -0.27
C LEU A 110 -11.62 5.05 1.20
N ALA A 111 -12.34 3.99 1.58
CA ALA A 111 -12.26 3.43 2.93
C ALA A 111 -10.85 2.91 3.28
N LEU A 112 -10.15 2.28 2.31
CA LEU A 112 -8.77 1.82 2.51
C LEU A 112 -7.78 2.98 2.59
N ILE A 113 -7.94 4.02 1.78
CA ILE A 113 -7.10 5.23 1.79
C ILE A 113 -7.20 5.91 3.14
N ASP A 114 -8.42 6.05 3.68
CA ASP A 114 -8.68 6.64 5.00
C ASP A 114 -8.11 5.78 6.14
N GLU A 115 -8.22 4.44 6.03
CA GLU A 115 -7.62 3.51 6.98
C GLU A 115 -6.09 3.64 7.00
N PHE A 116 -5.45 3.76 5.83
CA PHE A 116 -4.00 3.97 5.76
C PHE A 116 -3.58 5.32 6.34
N GLU A 117 -4.37 6.36 6.16
CA GLU A 117 -4.11 7.68 6.74
C GLU A 117 -4.16 7.63 8.26
N ARG A 118 -5.25 7.06 8.84
CA ARG A 118 -5.41 6.89 10.29
C ARG A 118 -4.30 6.04 10.92
N ASN A 119 -3.80 5.04 10.19
CA ASN A 119 -2.72 4.16 10.64
C ASN A 119 -1.31 4.73 10.36
N GLY A 120 -1.18 5.96 9.86
CA GLY A 120 0.11 6.60 9.54
C GLY A 120 0.86 5.94 8.37
N LYS A 121 0.22 5.06 7.58
CA LYS A 121 0.83 4.35 6.44
C LYS A 121 0.76 5.21 5.17
N LEU A 122 1.38 6.38 5.19
CA LEU A 122 1.26 7.39 4.15
C LEU A 122 1.75 6.93 2.76
N GLY A 123 2.79 6.09 2.71
CA GLY A 123 3.26 5.50 1.45
C GLY A 123 2.19 4.62 0.78
N ASN A 124 1.48 3.79 1.55
CA ASN A 124 0.37 2.99 1.04
C ASN A 124 -0.80 3.88 0.64
N ARG A 125 -1.17 4.87 1.48
CA ARG A 125 -2.19 5.87 1.15
C ARG A 125 -1.94 6.50 -0.21
N ARG A 126 -0.70 6.95 -0.48
CA ARG A 126 -0.33 7.56 -1.77
C ARG A 126 -0.48 6.59 -2.94
N ALA A 127 0.00 5.36 -2.80
CA ALA A 127 -0.10 4.35 -3.85
C ALA A 127 -1.57 4.01 -4.18
N TYR A 128 -2.40 3.83 -3.14
CA TYR A 128 -3.82 3.53 -3.32
C TYR A 128 -4.59 4.72 -3.88
N LYS A 129 -4.27 5.95 -3.44
CA LYS A 129 -4.87 7.17 -4.01
C LYS A 129 -4.49 7.35 -5.49
N GLY A 130 -3.24 7.07 -5.85
CA GLY A 130 -2.80 7.08 -7.25
C GLY A 130 -3.52 6.05 -8.11
N SER A 131 -3.74 4.84 -7.57
CA SER A 131 -4.50 3.79 -8.24
C SER A 131 -5.99 4.16 -8.38
N TYR A 132 -6.60 4.68 -7.32
CA TYR A 132 -7.98 5.20 -7.34
C TYR A 132 -8.16 6.25 -8.44
N ASN A 133 -7.30 7.27 -8.47
CA ASN A 133 -7.40 8.35 -9.45
C ASN A 133 -7.25 7.82 -10.89
N SER A 134 -6.34 6.85 -11.10
CA SER A 134 -6.15 6.23 -12.42
C SER A 134 -7.38 5.46 -12.87
N LEU A 135 -7.97 4.67 -11.98
CA LEU A 135 -9.19 3.92 -12.25
C LEU A 135 -10.40 4.84 -12.47
N ASN A 136 -10.55 5.84 -11.62
CA ASN A 136 -11.62 6.84 -11.75
C ASN A 136 -11.56 7.55 -13.11
N SER A 137 -10.37 7.97 -13.55
CA SER A 137 -10.19 8.56 -14.89
C SER A 137 -10.45 7.55 -16.03
N PHE A 138 -10.18 6.26 -15.83
CA PHE A 138 -10.48 5.23 -16.83
C PHE A 138 -11.98 5.00 -16.98
N THR A 139 -12.73 5.08 -15.90
CA THR A 139 -14.20 4.88 -15.87
C THR A 139 -15.00 6.16 -16.13
N GLY A 140 -14.34 7.25 -16.58
CA GLY A 140 -15.02 8.52 -16.87
C GLY A 140 -15.52 9.23 -15.61
N ASP A 141 -14.69 9.25 -14.56
CA ASP A 141 -14.94 9.83 -13.24
C ASP A 141 -16.12 9.19 -12.48
N ASN A 142 -16.44 7.96 -12.82
CA ASN A 142 -17.46 7.15 -12.13
C ASN A 142 -16.92 5.76 -11.77
N LEU A 143 -16.29 5.62 -10.61
CA LEU A 143 -15.81 4.35 -10.06
C LEU A 143 -16.88 3.66 -9.17
N ASP A 144 -18.16 3.99 -9.41
CA ASP A 144 -19.32 3.41 -8.72
C ASP A 144 -19.73 2.07 -9.39
N ILE A 145 -18.79 1.18 -9.54
CA ILE A 145 -18.93 -0.14 -10.15
C ILE A 145 -18.80 -1.23 -9.08
N CYS A 146 -19.45 -2.37 -9.31
CA CYS A 146 -19.29 -3.54 -8.45
C CYS A 146 -17.97 -4.25 -8.72
N PHE A 147 -17.46 -4.98 -7.74
CA PHE A 147 -16.23 -5.78 -7.91
C PHE A 147 -16.40 -6.88 -8.96
N GLU A 148 -17.60 -7.42 -9.10
CA GLU A 148 -17.99 -8.43 -10.09
C GLU A 148 -17.89 -7.92 -11.53
N ASP A 149 -18.01 -6.60 -11.74
CA ASP A 149 -17.87 -5.97 -13.07
C ASP A 149 -16.42 -5.93 -13.55
N ILE A 150 -15.45 -6.07 -12.63
CA ILE A 150 -14.02 -6.15 -12.97
C ILE A 150 -13.69 -7.56 -13.47
N THR A 151 -14.00 -7.81 -14.72
CA THR A 151 -13.68 -9.06 -15.41
C THR A 151 -12.26 -9.03 -16.00
N GLN A 152 -11.76 -10.16 -16.51
CA GLN A 152 -10.51 -10.20 -17.27
C GLN A 152 -10.54 -9.25 -18.47
N GLY A 153 -11.66 -9.20 -19.21
CA GLY A 153 -11.85 -8.27 -20.33
C GLY A 153 -11.76 -6.80 -19.89
N TRP A 154 -12.33 -6.48 -18.73
CA TRP A 154 -12.21 -5.15 -18.14
C TRP A 154 -10.74 -4.80 -17.82
N LEU A 155 -9.96 -5.75 -17.26
CA LEU A 155 -8.54 -5.55 -16.98
C LEU A 155 -7.73 -5.34 -18.26
N LEU A 156 -8.04 -6.04 -19.36
CA LEU A 156 -7.38 -5.85 -20.65
C LEU A 156 -7.69 -4.46 -21.24
N ASN A 157 -8.93 -3.99 -21.12
CA ASN A 157 -9.30 -2.64 -21.54
C ASN A 157 -8.58 -1.56 -20.72
N TYR A 158 -8.45 -1.74 -19.41
CA TYR A 158 -7.70 -0.84 -18.55
C TYR A 158 -6.21 -0.84 -18.90
N GLU A 159 -5.61 -1.99 -19.19
CA GLU A 159 -4.22 -2.08 -19.68
C GLU A 159 -4.04 -1.30 -20.98
N SER A 160 -4.90 -1.52 -21.96
CA SER A 160 -4.85 -0.84 -23.26
C SER A 160 -4.95 0.68 -23.08
N TRP A 161 -5.83 1.15 -22.21
CA TRP A 161 -5.98 2.57 -21.90
C TRP A 161 -4.72 3.15 -21.21
N LEU A 162 -4.09 2.43 -20.29
CA LEU A 162 -2.85 2.85 -19.66
C LEU A 162 -1.71 2.95 -20.68
N ARG A 163 -1.63 2.00 -21.62
CA ARG A 163 -0.64 2.00 -22.72
C ARG A 163 -0.88 3.16 -23.68
N ALA A 164 -2.12 3.42 -24.05
CA ALA A 164 -2.49 4.56 -24.90
C ALA A 164 -2.11 5.91 -24.27
N LYS A 165 -2.10 6.02 -22.93
CA LYS A 165 -1.58 7.19 -22.20
C LYS A 165 -0.05 7.27 -22.14
N GLY A 166 0.68 6.36 -22.74
CA GLY A 166 2.15 6.35 -22.71
C GLY A 166 2.75 5.95 -21.36
N ASN A 167 2.00 5.26 -20.49
CA ASN A 167 2.53 4.83 -19.21
C ASN A 167 3.62 3.76 -19.38
N LYS A 168 4.69 3.87 -18.60
CA LYS A 168 5.76 2.87 -18.56
C LYS A 168 5.27 1.57 -17.94
N GLU A 169 5.85 0.43 -18.34
CA GLU A 169 5.55 -0.91 -17.79
C GLU A 169 5.60 -0.94 -16.25
N THR A 170 6.56 -0.23 -15.64
CA THR A 170 6.65 -0.10 -14.18
C THR A 170 5.41 0.54 -13.57
N THR A 171 4.87 1.60 -14.21
CA THR A 171 3.66 2.28 -13.75
C THR A 171 2.45 1.37 -13.90
N ILE A 172 2.30 0.73 -15.06
CA ILE A 172 1.23 -0.23 -15.33
C ILE A 172 1.25 -1.35 -14.29
N SER A 173 2.42 -1.95 -14.06
CA SER A 173 2.59 -3.00 -13.05
C SER A 173 2.17 -2.54 -11.63
N ILE A 174 2.48 -1.31 -11.24
CA ILE A 174 2.08 -0.75 -9.93
C ILE A 174 0.56 -0.62 -9.86
N GLN A 175 -0.11 -0.12 -10.91
CA GLN A 175 -1.56 0.01 -10.95
C GLN A 175 -2.24 -1.34 -10.74
N PHE A 176 -1.83 -2.36 -11.51
CA PHE A 176 -2.42 -3.70 -11.40
C PHE A 176 -2.10 -4.40 -10.07
N ARG A 177 -0.88 -4.25 -9.53
CA ARG A 177 -0.55 -4.78 -8.19
C ARG A 177 -1.42 -4.15 -7.11
N THR A 178 -1.66 -2.85 -7.20
CA THR A 178 -2.51 -2.14 -6.23
C THR A 178 -3.96 -2.60 -6.36
N LEU A 179 -4.50 -2.65 -7.58
CA LEU A 179 -5.86 -3.14 -7.83
C LEU A 179 -6.04 -4.59 -7.34
N ARG A 180 -5.09 -5.48 -7.64
CA ARG A 180 -5.10 -6.86 -7.12
C ARG A 180 -5.10 -6.90 -5.59
N SER A 181 -4.31 -6.03 -4.95
CA SER A 181 -4.28 -5.95 -3.49
C SER A 181 -5.61 -5.47 -2.92
N VAL A 182 -6.28 -4.53 -3.58
CA VAL A 182 -7.63 -4.06 -3.20
C VAL A 182 -8.64 -5.20 -3.35
N TYR A 183 -8.63 -5.89 -4.49
CA TYR A 183 -9.54 -7.02 -4.76
C TYR A 183 -9.38 -8.14 -3.72
N ASN A 184 -8.15 -8.52 -3.39
CA ASN A 184 -7.87 -9.52 -2.35
C ASN A 184 -8.37 -9.09 -0.96
N LYS A 185 -8.30 -7.79 -0.64
CA LYS A 185 -8.88 -7.25 0.59
C LYS A 185 -10.41 -7.26 0.56
N ALA A 186 -11.01 -7.00 -0.59
CA ALA A 186 -12.47 -7.07 -0.77
C ALA A 186 -12.99 -8.50 -0.58
N ILE A 187 -12.31 -9.51 -1.14
CA ILE A 187 -12.63 -10.92 -0.90
C ILE A 187 -12.49 -11.25 0.59
N LYS A 188 -11.39 -10.85 1.23
CA LYS A 188 -11.16 -11.10 2.65
C LYS A 188 -12.23 -10.45 3.55
N ARG A 189 -12.76 -9.29 3.13
CA ARG A 189 -13.83 -8.57 3.84
C ARG A 189 -15.23 -8.99 3.39
N LYS A 190 -15.34 -9.98 2.51
CA LYS A 190 -16.60 -10.54 1.98
C LYS A 190 -17.43 -9.50 1.19
N CYS A 191 -16.78 -8.53 0.56
CA CYS A 191 -17.43 -7.58 -0.35
C CYS A 191 -17.68 -8.20 -1.73
N VAL A 192 -16.93 -9.25 -2.09
CA VAL A 192 -17.05 -9.98 -3.35
C VAL A 192 -16.69 -11.44 -3.13
N GLY A 193 -17.29 -12.35 -3.89
CA GLY A 193 -16.97 -13.78 -3.89
C GLY A 193 -15.64 -14.07 -4.59
N LYS A 194 -14.97 -15.15 -4.19
CA LYS A 194 -13.69 -15.58 -4.80
C LYS A 194 -13.89 -16.03 -6.25
N GLU A 195 -15.06 -16.51 -6.59
CA GLU A 195 -15.46 -16.95 -7.93
C GLU A 195 -15.42 -15.83 -8.98
N TYR A 196 -15.45 -14.56 -8.53
CA TYR A 196 -15.34 -13.39 -9.41
C TYR A 196 -13.91 -12.84 -9.52
N TYR A 197 -12.89 -13.57 -9.01
CA TYR A 197 -11.52 -13.09 -8.98
C TYR A 197 -10.90 -12.99 -10.38
N PRO A 198 -10.64 -11.78 -10.92
CA PRO A 198 -10.25 -11.62 -12.33
C PRO A 198 -8.75 -11.82 -12.58
N PHE A 199 -7.94 -11.99 -11.53
CA PHE A 199 -6.48 -12.12 -11.64
C PHE A 199 -6.02 -13.58 -11.67
N GLU A 200 -6.91 -14.56 -11.80
CA GLU A 200 -6.54 -15.96 -11.99
C GLU A 200 -5.83 -16.14 -13.34
N ASP A 201 -6.42 -15.61 -14.40
CA ASP A 201 -5.88 -15.66 -15.77
C ASP A 201 -5.13 -14.39 -16.18
N PHE A 202 -5.29 -13.29 -15.44
CA PHE A 202 -4.58 -12.05 -15.71
C PHE A 202 -3.28 -11.96 -14.93
N HIS A 203 -2.17 -12.34 -15.56
CA HIS A 203 -0.86 -12.40 -14.93
C HIS A 203 -0.15 -11.03 -14.94
N ILE A 204 0.11 -10.48 -13.75
CA ILE A 204 0.81 -9.18 -13.59
C ILE A 204 2.34 -9.30 -13.88
N ASN A 205 2.90 -10.50 -13.77
CA ASN A 205 4.31 -10.76 -14.07
C ASN A 205 4.67 -10.59 -15.56
N LYS A 206 3.67 -10.52 -16.46
CA LYS A 206 3.90 -10.21 -17.88
C LYS A 206 4.47 -8.82 -18.12
N PHE A 207 4.28 -7.88 -17.17
CA PHE A 207 4.83 -6.53 -17.29
C PHE A 207 6.34 -6.57 -17.07
N ASN A 208 7.10 -6.17 -18.09
CA ASN A 208 8.55 -6.09 -18.01
C ASN A 208 8.96 -4.90 -17.15
N VAL A 209 9.20 -5.14 -15.87
CA VAL A 209 9.63 -4.14 -14.89
C VAL A 209 11.16 -4.13 -14.87
N HIS A 210 11.77 -3.75 -16.00
CA HIS A 210 13.20 -3.47 -16.01
C HIS A 210 13.45 -2.08 -15.42
N THR A 211 14.25 -2.01 -14.38
CA THR A 211 14.73 -0.74 -13.80
C THR A 211 16.20 -0.61 -14.11
N ASP A 212 16.57 0.43 -14.85
CA ASP A 212 17.96 0.75 -15.09
C ASP A 212 18.72 0.86 -13.77
N LYS A 213 19.85 0.18 -13.70
CA LYS A 213 20.74 0.29 -12.56
C LYS A 213 21.40 1.65 -12.56
N ARG A 214 21.36 2.34 -11.42
CA ARG A 214 21.75 3.74 -11.27
C ARG A 214 22.98 3.93 -10.38
N ALA A 215 23.68 2.84 -10.06
CA ALA A 215 24.89 2.92 -9.26
C ALA A 215 25.99 3.63 -10.05
N ILE A 216 26.77 4.45 -9.36
CA ILE A 216 28.00 5.06 -9.87
C ILE A 216 29.22 4.44 -9.22
N SER A 217 30.36 4.57 -9.89
CA SER A 217 31.64 4.04 -9.38
C SER A 217 32.11 4.75 -8.13
N LYS A 218 33.03 4.13 -7.37
CA LYS A 218 33.68 4.77 -6.22
C LYS A 218 34.39 6.05 -6.64
N ASN A 219 35.03 6.06 -7.83
CA ASN A 219 35.71 7.24 -8.37
C ASN A 219 34.72 8.37 -8.64
N ASP A 220 33.54 8.08 -9.18
CA ASP A 220 32.54 9.12 -9.42
C ASP A 220 31.97 9.68 -8.11
N VAL A 221 31.82 8.84 -7.08
CA VAL A 221 31.48 9.34 -5.74
C VAL A 221 32.56 10.28 -5.22
N LEU A 222 33.84 9.97 -5.41
CA LEU A 222 34.94 10.85 -5.01
C LEU A 222 34.95 12.18 -5.80
N LYS A 223 34.67 12.17 -7.12
CA LYS A 223 34.48 13.39 -7.91
C LYS A 223 33.35 14.28 -7.36
N ILE A 224 32.22 13.65 -6.95
CA ILE A 224 31.10 14.39 -6.32
C ILE A 224 31.52 15.01 -4.98
N ILE A 225 32.26 14.27 -4.15
CA ILE A 225 32.76 14.77 -2.86
C ILE A 225 33.68 15.97 -3.06
N SER A 226 34.62 15.88 -4.03
CA SER A 226 35.63 16.90 -4.31
C SER A 226 35.15 18.00 -5.27
N ALA A 227 33.91 17.95 -5.77
CA ALA A 227 33.39 18.94 -6.71
C ALA A 227 33.50 20.37 -6.15
N ASP A 228 34.08 21.27 -6.93
CA ASP A 228 34.13 22.68 -6.56
C ASP A 228 32.75 23.32 -6.71
N LEU A 229 32.19 23.69 -5.57
CA LEU A 229 30.89 24.35 -5.45
C LEU A 229 31.05 25.84 -5.04
N THR A 230 32.20 26.44 -5.29
CA THR A 230 32.43 27.87 -5.07
C THR A 230 31.42 28.67 -5.91
N GLY A 231 30.80 29.68 -5.32
CA GLY A 231 29.76 30.48 -5.97
C GLY A 231 28.38 29.78 -6.12
N LYS A 232 28.23 28.53 -5.71
CA LYS A 232 26.93 27.86 -5.65
C LYS A 232 26.23 28.15 -4.32
N SER A 233 24.89 28.11 -4.35
CA SER A 233 24.07 28.36 -3.17
C SER A 233 24.35 27.33 -2.05
N GLU A 234 24.15 27.73 -0.81
CA GLU A 234 24.27 26.83 0.34
C GLU A 234 23.34 25.60 0.23
N TYR A 235 22.26 25.74 -0.51
CA TYR A 235 21.34 24.61 -0.75
C TYR A 235 21.97 23.55 -1.67
N VAL A 236 22.75 23.94 -2.67
CA VAL A 236 23.50 23.00 -3.53
C VAL A 236 24.57 22.27 -2.70
N LYS A 237 25.30 23.01 -1.87
CA LYS A 237 26.29 22.40 -0.95
C LYS A 237 25.64 21.43 0.02
N PHE A 238 24.51 21.82 0.61
CA PHE A 238 23.69 20.94 1.47
C PHE A 238 23.26 19.66 0.74
N SER A 239 22.81 19.77 -0.51
CA SER A 239 22.37 18.62 -1.30
C SER A 239 23.50 17.62 -1.56
N ARG A 240 24.73 18.10 -1.85
CA ARG A 240 25.91 17.25 -1.91
C ARG A 240 26.14 16.52 -0.60
N ASP A 241 26.13 17.25 0.48
CA ASP A 241 26.46 16.71 1.80
C ASP A 241 25.41 15.65 2.24
N ILE A 242 24.13 15.83 1.92
CA ILE A 242 23.09 14.82 2.13
C ILE A 242 23.34 13.55 1.28
N PHE A 243 23.75 13.70 0.02
CA PHE A 243 24.11 12.55 -0.83
C PHE A 243 25.30 11.78 -0.26
N VAL A 244 26.36 12.50 0.10
CA VAL A 244 27.59 11.94 0.69
C VAL A 244 27.28 11.26 2.03
N PHE A 245 26.52 11.91 2.90
CA PHE A 245 26.08 11.33 4.17
C PHE A 245 25.30 10.03 3.95
N SER A 246 24.34 10.06 3.02
CA SER A 246 23.58 8.84 2.68
C SER A 246 24.50 7.72 2.22
N TYR A 247 25.46 8.00 1.33
CA TYR A 247 26.42 7.01 0.85
C TYR A 247 27.30 6.44 1.97
N LEU A 248 27.85 7.28 2.84
CA LEU A 248 28.72 6.86 3.93
C LEU A 248 27.99 6.15 5.07
N CYS A 249 26.69 6.36 5.20
CA CYS A 249 25.84 5.79 6.24
C CYS A 249 24.92 4.66 5.70
N GLY A 250 25.48 3.71 4.94
CA GLY A 250 24.77 2.51 4.53
C GLY A 250 23.68 2.76 3.48
N GLY A 251 23.78 3.85 2.71
CA GLY A 251 22.72 4.22 1.76
C GLY A 251 21.40 4.56 2.46
N ILE A 252 21.45 5.21 3.62
CA ILE A 252 20.27 5.64 4.38
C ILE A 252 19.31 6.45 3.50
N ASN A 253 18.01 6.13 3.54
CA ASN A 253 17.02 6.83 2.74
C ASN A 253 16.81 8.28 3.22
N PHE A 254 16.44 9.16 2.31
CA PHE A 254 16.23 10.58 2.61
C PHE A 254 15.22 10.83 3.73
N CYS A 255 14.14 10.05 3.81
CA CYS A 255 13.14 10.16 4.88
C CYS A 255 13.72 9.80 6.25
N ASP A 256 14.60 8.79 6.30
CA ASP A 256 15.28 8.39 7.53
C ASP A 256 16.31 9.46 7.94
N VAL A 257 17.12 10.00 6.99
CA VAL A 257 18.04 11.12 7.23
C VAL A 257 17.32 12.33 7.83
N ALA A 258 16.17 12.69 7.28
CA ALA A 258 15.39 13.84 7.73
C ALA A 258 14.85 13.70 9.16
N SER A 259 14.73 12.47 9.65
CA SER A 259 14.17 12.15 10.97
C SER A 259 15.24 11.88 12.03
N LEU A 260 16.53 11.87 11.66
CA LEU A 260 17.61 11.61 12.61
C LEU A 260 17.67 12.70 13.68
N THR A 261 17.87 12.26 14.92
CA THR A 261 18.07 13.10 16.12
C THR A 261 19.43 12.81 16.74
N LYS A 262 19.82 13.56 17.76
CA LYS A 262 21.06 13.32 18.46
C LYS A 262 21.11 11.96 19.16
N GLU A 263 19.97 11.46 19.63
CA GLU A 263 19.86 10.14 20.25
C GLU A 263 20.20 8.98 19.30
N ASN A 264 20.15 9.22 17.99
CA ASN A 264 20.60 8.24 17.00
C ASN A 264 22.11 8.08 16.91
N ILE A 265 22.88 8.96 17.60
CA ILE A 265 24.34 8.90 17.63
C ILE A 265 24.78 8.46 18.99
N LEU A 266 25.30 7.23 19.10
CA LEU A 266 25.77 6.63 20.34
C LEU A 266 27.18 6.07 20.13
N ASN A 267 28.15 6.50 20.96
CA ASN A 267 29.51 5.98 20.95
C ASN A 267 30.16 5.93 19.54
N GLY A 268 30.03 7.00 18.76
CA GLY A 268 30.55 7.06 17.40
C GLY A 268 29.82 6.19 16.36
N ARG A 269 28.66 5.70 16.71
CA ARG A 269 27.81 4.87 15.81
C ARG A 269 26.49 5.57 15.53
N LEU A 270 25.98 5.39 14.29
CA LEU A 270 24.64 5.76 13.89
C LEU A 270 23.70 4.57 14.10
N SER A 271 22.72 4.73 14.98
CA SER A 271 21.71 3.73 15.31
C SER A 271 20.30 4.28 15.07
N TYR A 272 19.55 3.67 14.16
CA TYR A 272 18.18 4.11 13.83
C TYR A 272 17.31 2.96 13.36
N VAL A 273 15.99 3.11 13.51
CA VAL A 273 15.00 2.18 12.95
C VAL A 273 14.58 2.67 11.57
N ARG A 274 14.82 1.85 10.55
CA ARG A 274 14.43 2.17 9.19
C ARG A 274 12.90 2.23 9.04
N GLN A 275 12.34 3.37 8.67
CA GLN A 275 10.89 3.60 8.64
C GLN A 275 10.15 2.62 7.70
N LYS A 276 10.75 2.26 6.56
CA LYS A 276 10.12 1.40 5.56
C LYS A 276 9.98 -0.06 6.01
N THR A 277 10.92 -0.59 6.79
CA THR A 277 11.02 -2.04 7.11
C THR A 277 10.96 -2.35 8.59
N GLY A 278 11.05 -1.34 9.45
CA GLY A 278 11.12 -1.52 10.91
C GLY A 278 12.41 -2.17 11.40
N LYS A 279 13.42 -2.35 10.53
CA LYS A 279 14.70 -2.94 10.93
C LYS A 279 15.59 -1.92 11.61
N GLN A 280 16.23 -2.34 12.69
CA GLN A 280 17.30 -1.59 13.36
C GLN A 280 18.56 -1.62 12.49
N ILE A 281 19.14 -0.45 12.26
CA ILE A 281 20.41 -0.26 11.56
C ILE A 281 21.40 0.32 12.57
N ASN A 282 22.62 -0.24 12.60
CA ASN A 282 23.68 0.21 13.48
C ASN A 282 25.01 0.21 12.73
N LEU A 283 25.53 1.39 12.39
CA LEU A 283 26.71 1.58 11.57
C LEU A 283 27.73 2.46 12.28
N CYS A 284 29.02 2.18 12.09
CA CYS A 284 30.07 3.08 12.54
C CYS A 284 30.06 4.37 11.71
N LEU A 285 30.12 5.51 12.36
CA LEU A 285 30.26 6.80 11.70
C LEU A 285 31.71 7.04 11.30
N THR A 286 31.93 7.26 10.00
CA THR A 286 33.23 7.72 9.51
C THR A 286 33.48 9.18 9.92
N LYS A 287 34.75 9.60 9.98
CA LYS A 287 35.12 11.02 10.29
C LYS A 287 34.39 12.00 9.35
N ASN A 288 34.27 11.67 8.07
CA ASN A 288 33.58 12.50 7.07
C ASN A 288 32.06 12.59 7.33
N ALA A 289 31.44 11.50 7.74
CA ALA A 289 30.01 11.50 8.10
C ALA A 289 29.74 12.33 9.35
N SER A 290 30.61 12.22 10.37
CA SER A 290 30.54 13.04 11.58
C SER A 290 30.72 14.53 11.28
N ALA A 291 31.71 14.90 10.44
CA ALA A 291 31.92 16.29 10.05
C ALA A 291 30.69 16.90 9.33
N ILE A 292 29.96 16.10 8.53
CA ILE A 292 28.70 16.55 7.92
C ILE A 292 27.65 16.82 8.98
N ILE A 293 27.52 15.95 9.99
CA ILE A 293 26.57 16.15 11.08
C ILE A 293 26.92 17.45 11.83
N ASP A 294 28.18 17.63 12.23
CA ASP A 294 28.66 18.81 12.99
C ASP A 294 28.41 20.12 12.22
N LYS A 295 28.52 20.08 10.90
CA LYS A 295 28.21 21.22 10.03
C LYS A 295 26.76 21.68 10.13
N TYR A 296 25.80 20.76 10.20
CA TYR A 296 24.37 21.09 10.13
C TYR A 296 23.65 21.05 11.47
N TYR A 297 24.15 20.29 12.42
CA TYR A 297 23.56 20.23 13.76
C TYR A 297 23.98 21.48 14.57
N LYS A 298 23.04 22.38 14.73
CA LYS A 298 23.16 23.51 15.65
C LYS A 298 22.43 23.13 16.94
N GLY A 299 23.13 23.16 18.05
CA GLY A 299 22.59 22.80 19.37
C GLY A 299 21.20 23.40 19.63
N GLY A 300 20.34 22.66 20.34
CA GLY A 300 18.97 23.05 20.65
C GLY A 300 17.92 22.65 19.58
N LYS A 301 18.32 22.07 18.44
CA LYS A 301 17.39 21.50 17.46
C LYS A 301 17.16 20.01 17.71
N VAL A 302 15.94 19.54 17.43
CA VAL A 302 15.60 18.11 17.56
C VAL A 302 16.25 17.27 16.47
N PHE A 303 16.18 17.72 15.21
CA PHE A 303 16.71 16.97 14.08
C PHE A 303 18.16 17.38 13.73
N LEU A 304 18.97 16.40 13.31
CA LEU A 304 20.35 16.62 12.90
C LEU A 304 20.48 17.51 11.66
N PHE A 305 19.55 17.41 10.75
CA PHE A 305 19.54 18.14 9.48
C PHE A 305 18.37 19.11 9.40
N PRO A 306 18.53 20.28 8.75
CA PRO A 306 17.50 21.34 8.68
C PRO A 306 16.40 21.01 7.63
N ILE A 307 15.90 19.76 7.64
CA ILE A 307 14.87 19.27 6.72
C ILE A 307 13.50 19.41 7.35
N LEU A 308 13.35 18.88 8.57
CA LEU A 308 12.13 18.95 9.35
C LEU A 308 12.28 19.97 10.49
N ASP A 309 11.14 20.46 10.94
CA ASP A 309 11.00 21.37 12.08
C ASP A 309 9.81 20.89 12.91
N ILE A 310 10.02 20.61 14.19
CA ILE A 310 9.01 20.05 15.07
C ILE A 310 7.84 21.02 15.33
N THR A 311 8.10 22.33 15.24
CA THR A 311 7.08 23.37 15.47
C THR A 311 6.20 23.60 14.25
N ARG A 312 6.67 23.31 13.04
CA ARG A 312 5.98 23.54 11.76
C ARG A 312 5.41 22.28 11.15
N HIS A 313 6.11 21.16 11.28
CA HIS A 313 5.75 19.89 10.66
C HIS A 313 5.20 18.93 11.73
N ILE A 314 4.02 19.27 12.28
CA ILE A 314 3.41 18.56 13.41
C ILE A 314 2.71 17.29 12.92
N THR A 315 1.85 17.41 11.87
CA THR A 315 1.09 16.28 11.36
C THR A 315 1.91 15.41 10.40
N ALA A 316 1.53 14.14 10.26
CA ALA A 316 2.15 13.21 9.32
C ALA A 316 2.10 13.74 7.88
N THR A 317 0.98 14.34 7.47
CA THR A 317 0.82 14.94 6.13
C THR A 317 1.73 16.15 5.92
N GLN A 318 1.90 17.01 6.93
CA GLN A 318 2.84 18.14 6.85
C GLN A 318 4.28 17.67 6.69
N LYS A 319 4.70 16.63 7.46
CA LYS A 319 6.00 15.99 7.34
C LYS A 319 6.20 15.42 5.93
N GLU A 320 5.24 14.67 5.42
CA GLU A 320 5.28 14.07 4.09
C GLU A 320 5.42 15.13 2.98
N ASN A 321 4.61 16.18 3.02
CA ASN A 321 4.67 17.27 2.05
C ASN A 321 6.02 17.98 2.09
N ARG A 322 6.56 18.23 3.29
CA ARG A 322 7.88 18.84 3.46
C ARG A 322 8.98 17.95 2.89
N LEU A 323 8.98 16.66 3.23
CA LEU A 323 9.95 15.69 2.72
C LEU A 323 9.91 15.63 1.19
N HIS A 324 8.73 15.57 0.58
CA HIS A 324 8.59 15.55 -0.86
C HIS A 324 9.13 16.83 -1.53
N LYS A 325 8.82 18.00 -0.97
CA LYS A 325 9.32 19.30 -1.47
C LYS A 325 10.84 19.37 -1.40
N VAL A 326 11.43 19.06 -0.24
CA VAL A 326 12.89 19.14 -0.04
C VAL A 326 13.62 18.10 -0.88
N LEU A 327 13.12 16.86 -0.95
CA LEU A 327 13.68 15.81 -1.81
C LEU A 327 13.75 16.25 -3.28
N GLY A 328 12.65 16.81 -3.80
CA GLY A 328 12.62 17.30 -5.18
C GLY A 328 13.63 18.43 -5.44
N GLN A 329 13.87 19.30 -4.45
CA GLN A 329 14.89 20.36 -4.56
C GLN A 329 16.32 19.79 -4.46
N VAL A 330 16.55 18.82 -3.56
CA VAL A 330 17.83 18.11 -3.42
C VAL A 330 18.17 17.39 -4.72
N ASP A 331 17.23 16.62 -5.29
CA ASP A 331 17.45 15.89 -6.54
C ASP A 331 17.73 16.85 -7.73
N LYS A 332 17.10 18.03 -7.77
CA LYS A 332 17.46 19.07 -8.76
C LYS A 332 18.88 19.59 -8.60
N SER A 333 19.29 19.85 -7.35
CA SER A 333 20.66 20.30 -7.05
C SER A 333 21.70 19.21 -7.35
N LEU A 334 21.38 17.94 -7.11
CA LEU A 334 22.26 16.81 -7.41
C LEU A 334 22.56 16.70 -8.91
N LYS A 335 21.61 17.01 -9.78
CA LYS A 335 21.84 17.06 -11.23
C LYS A 335 22.86 18.13 -11.62
N ILE A 336 22.82 19.29 -10.99
CA ILE A 336 23.81 20.36 -11.19
C ILE A 336 25.18 19.88 -10.71
N ILE A 337 25.25 19.21 -9.56
CA ILE A 337 26.50 18.68 -9.02
C ILE A 337 27.09 17.60 -9.94
N ALA A 338 26.25 16.72 -10.51
CA ALA A 338 26.69 15.71 -11.47
C ALA A 338 27.37 16.35 -12.70
N GLN A 339 26.79 17.42 -13.23
CA GLN A 339 27.39 18.18 -14.35
C GLN A 339 28.75 18.79 -13.98
N ILE A 340 28.84 19.41 -12.80
CA ILE A 340 30.10 20.00 -12.31
C ILE A 340 31.17 18.92 -12.11
N ALA A 341 30.79 17.78 -11.51
CA ALA A 341 31.67 16.65 -11.26
C ALA A 341 31.98 15.82 -12.52
N LYS A 342 31.39 16.16 -13.66
CA LYS A 342 31.49 15.41 -14.95
C LYS A 342 31.14 13.91 -14.75
N VAL A 343 30.05 13.65 -14.03
CA VAL A 343 29.49 12.32 -13.83
C VAL A 343 28.24 12.20 -14.67
N ASP A 344 28.26 11.35 -15.71
CA ASP A 344 27.16 11.17 -16.66
C ASP A 344 26.10 10.22 -16.08
N VAL A 345 25.32 10.73 -15.13
CA VAL A 345 24.20 9.99 -14.53
C VAL A 345 23.11 10.97 -14.07
N ASN A 346 21.87 10.54 -14.13
CA ASN A 346 20.78 11.27 -13.50
C ASN A 346 20.87 11.13 -11.97
N LEU A 347 21.75 11.93 -11.35
CA LEU A 347 22.05 11.84 -9.93
C LEU A 347 20.84 12.22 -9.08
N THR A 348 20.47 11.34 -8.17
CA THR A 348 19.40 11.53 -7.17
C THR A 348 19.87 11.00 -5.83
N THR A 349 19.17 11.33 -4.76
CA THR A 349 19.48 10.78 -3.40
C THR A 349 19.47 9.25 -3.39
N TYR A 350 18.67 8.60 -4.24
CA TYR A 350 18.57 7.15 -4.32
C TYR A 350 19.80 6.49 -4.96
N VAL A 351 20.52 7.21 -5.82
CA VAL A 351 21.80 6.76 -6.40
C VAL A 351 22.83 6.47 -5.32
N ALA A 352 22.88 7.25 -4.23
CA ALA A 352 23.77 7.00 -3.11
C ALA A 352 23.63 5.58 -2.55
N ARG A 353 22.37 5.12 -2.39
CA ARG A 353 22.07 3.78 -1.89
C ARG A 353 22.47 2.68 -2.86
N HIS A 354 22.19 2.86 -4.15
CA HIS A 354 22.63 1.91 -5.18
C HIS A 354 24.16 1.81 -5.23
N SER A 355 24.83 2.96 -5.23
CA SER A 355 26.30 3.03 -5.28
C SER A 355 26.95 2.40 -4.06
N TYR A 356 26.42 2.66 -2.85
CA TYR A 356 26.89 1.98 -1.63
C TYR A 356 26.86 0.46 -1.79
N ALA A 357 25.72 -0.10 -2.20
CA ALA A 357 25.56 -1.53 -2.35
C ALA A 357 26.50 -2.11 -3.42
N THR A 358 26.57 -1.46 -4.58
CA THR A 358 27.40 -1.92 -5.71
C THR A 358 28.90 -1.80 -5.40
N VAL A 359 29.33 -0.72 -4.78
CA VAL A 359 30.74 -0.53 -4.39
C VAL A 359 31.18 -1.58 -3.37
N LEU A 360 30.36 -1.89 -2.36
CA LEU A 360 30.67 -2.95 -1.40
C LEU A 360 30.74 -4.33 -2.07
N LYS A 361 29.81 -4.64 -2.97
CA LYS A 361 29.84 -5.89 -3.72
C LYS A 361 31.11 -6.03 -4.55
N ARG A 362 31.50 -4.97 -5.28
CA ARG A 362 32.73 -4.92 -6.08
C ARG A 362 34.01 -5.04 -5.22
N SER A 363 33.91 -4.64 -3.95
CA SER A 363 34.98 -4.81 -2.95
C SER A 363 34.97 -6.19 -2.29
N GLY A 364 34.20 -7.16 -2.78
CA GLY A 364 34.14 -8.53 -2.26
C GLY A 364 33.31 -8.71 -0.98
N VAL A 365 32.54 -7.71 -0.54
CA VAL A 365 31.69 -7.84 0.67
C VAL A 365 30.53 -8.79 0.39
N PRO A 366 30.29 -9.80 1.26
CA PRO A 366 29.17 -10.73 1.10
C PRO A 366 27.82 -10.04 1.02
N THR A 367 26.94 -10.55 0.16
CA THR A 367 25.59 -9.98 -0.05
C THR A 367 24.76 -9.96 1.23
N SER A 368 24.95 -10.92 2.14
CA SER A 368 24.30 -10.97 3.45
C SER A 368 24.62 -9.73 4.30
N ILE A 369 25.90 -9.34 4.35
CA ILE A 369 26.35 -8.13 5.08
C ILE A 369 25.77 -6.86 4.43
N ILE A 370 25.79 -6.79 3.10
CA ILE A 370 25.19 -5.69 2.36
C ILE A 370 23.68 -5.63 2.62
N CYS A 371 22.99 -6.76 2.64
CA CYS A 371 21.57 -6.90 2.95
C CYS A 371 21.23 -6.34 4.35
N GLU A 372 22.02 -6.74 5.33
CA GLU A 372 21.85 -6.30 6.72
C GLU A 372 22.09 -4.79 6.86
N SER A 373 23.20 -4.27 6.33
CA SER A 373 23.55 -2.85 6.38
C SER A 373 22.51 -1.95 5.67
N LEU A 374 21.88 -2.46 4.60
CA LEU A 374 20.78 -1.79 3.90
C LEU A 374 19.43 -1.93 4.65
N GLY A 375 19.31 -2.83 5.62
CA GLY A 375 18.05 -3.14 6.28
C GLY A 375 17.00 -3.74 5.33
N HIS A 376 17.40 -4.61 4.41
CA HIS A 376 16.48 -5.34 3.54
C HIS A 376 15.90 -6.57 4.24
N SER A 377 14.72 -7.01 3.81
CA SER A 377 14.04 -8.18 4.38
C SER A 377 14.62 -9.50 3.89
N SER A 378 15.31 -9.49 2.74
CA SER A 378 15.96 -10.67 2.15
C SER A 378 17.07 -10.26 1.19
N GLU A 379 18.01 -11.17 0.93
CA GLU A 379 19.08 -10.99 -0.06
C GLU A 379 18.53 -10.81 -1.48
N ARG A 380 17.42 -11.46 -1.82
CA ARG A 380 16.75 -11.30 -3.11
C ARG A 380 16.40 -9.83 -3.39
N VAL A 381 15.96 -9.10 -2.36
CA VAL A 381 15.71 -7.64 -2.48
C VAL A 381 17.02 -6.90 -2.73
N THR A 382 18.12 -7.34 -2.10
CA THR A 382 19.43 -6.71 -2.27
C THR A 382 19.97 -6.92 -3.69
N GLN A 383 19.77 -8.08 -4.28
CA GLN A 383 20.20 -8.37 -5.66
C GLN A 383 19.64 -7.39 -6.71
N ILE A 384 18.47 -6.81 -6.46
CA ILE A 384 17.88 -5.79 -7.34
C ILE A 384 18.74 -4.52 -7.41
N TYR A 385 19.50 -4.25 -6.34
CA TYR A 385 20.40 -3.08 -6.24
C TYR A 385 21.79 -3.34 -6.76
N LEU A 386 22.18 -4.62 -6.88
CA LEU A 386 23.52 -4.98 -7.26
C LEU A 386 23.64 -5.05 -8.79
N ASP A 387 24.72 -4.49 -9.31
CA ASP A 387 25.07 -4.66 -10.72
C ASP A 387 25.62 -6.07 -10.97
N SER A 388 25.62 -6.50 -12.24
CA SER A 388 26.44 -7.62 -12.68
C SER A 388 27.91 -7.32 -12.37
N PHE A 389 28.70 -8.37 -12.21
CA PHE A 389 30.14 -8.20 -12.13
C PHE A 389 30.68 -7.58 -13.41
N GLU A 390 31.69 -6.74 -13.32
CA GLU A 390 32.44 -6.27 -14.49
C GLU A 390 33.24 -7.44 -15.08
N ASN A 391 33.46 -7.42 -16.40
CA ASN A 391 34.21 -8.49 -17.07
C ASN A 391 35.58 -8.70 -16.41
N GLU A 392 36.27 -7.63 -16.04
CA GLU A 392 37.54 -7.67 -15.33
C GLU A 392 37.49 -8.47 -14.01
N GLN A 393 36.38 -8.36 -13.28
CA GLN A 393 36.21 -9.16 -12.03
C GLN A 393 35.95 -10.62 -12.32
N ILE A 394 35.25 -10.92 -13.41
CA ILE A 394 35.03 -12.28 -13.87
C ILE A 394 36.38 -12.89 -14.34
N ASP A 395 37.13 -12.12 -15.13
CA ASP A 395 38.43 -12.51 -15.61
C ASP A 395 39.44 -12.76 -14.47
N GLU A 396 39.42 -11.91 -13.42
CA GLU A 396 40.24 -12.11 -12.22
C GLU A 396 39.82 -13.36 -11.45
N ALA A 397 38.49 -13.61 -11.32
CA ALA A 397 38.01 -14.84 -10.71
C ALA A 397 38.39 -16.07 -11.49
N MET A 398 38.43 -16.01 -12.83
CA MET A 398 38.85 -17.11 -13.69
C MET A 398 40.33 -17.47 -13.51
N LYS A 399 41.20 -16.54 -13.12
CA LYS A 399 42.62 -16.84 -12.79
C LYS A 399 42.80 -17.80 -11.63
N ASN A 400 41.79 -17.91 -10.74
CA ASN A 400 41.83 -18.85 -9.62
C ASN A 400 41.53 -20.31 -10.04
N LEU A 401 41.26 -20.56 -11.30
CA LEU A 401 41.01 -21.92 -11.83
C LEU A 401 42.30 -22.61 -12.27
N LEU A 402 43.42 -21.89 -12.37
CA LEU A 402 44.74 -22.38 -12.74
C LEU A 402 45.71 -22.21 -11.58
#